data_cabbe3a06d6041b2e67f1fe016ecd283
#
_entry.id   cabbe3a06d6041b2e67f1fe016ecd283
#
_cell.length_a   1.000
_cell.length_b   1.000
_cell.length_c   1.000
_cell.angle_alpha   90.00
_cell.angle_beta   90.00
_cell.angle_gamma   90.00
#
_symmetry.space_group_name_H-M   'P 1'
#
loop_
_entity.id
_entity.type
_entity.pdbx_description
1 polymer ?
#
loop_
_entity_poly.entity_id
_entity_poly.type
_entity_poly.pdbx_seq_one_letter_code
_entity_poly.pdbx_strand_id
1 'polypeptide(L)'
;MDIAVIAMKEMRKKGMLDDLDVSDEINACSINIDVETDKGIEKYLLMFKNETHNHPTEIEPLGGDIRDPLSGRTFVYQAMRVTGAADPTVPVEETLKGKLPQRTITLGAAHGYSSYGNQIGLATGQVAEVYHPNYVAKRMEVGAVIAAAPKENVIREEPKKGDIVILLGGRTGRDGVGGATGSSKEHTTESIETCGAEVQKGNAPTERKIQRLFRNATVAKMIKRCNDFGAGGVSVAIGELCRGLDIDLDKVPKKYEGLDGTELAVSESQERMAVVVYEEDSDKFIALSK
;
A
#
# COMPACT_ATOMS: atom_id res chain seq x y z
N MET A 1 7.40 -18.79 -8.85
CA MET A 1 6.06 -18.61 -8.23
C MET A 1 5.24 -19.88 -8.22
N ASP A 2 5.19 -20.65 -9.31
CA ASP A 2 4.34 -21.85 -9.44
C ASP A 2 4.58 -22.90 -8.34
N ILE A 3 5.84 -23.12 -7.95
CA ILE A 3 6.16 -24.08 -6.88
C ILE A 3 5.51 -23.68 -5.55
N ALA A 4 5.53 -22.42 -5.19
CA ALA A 4 4.91 -21.93 -3.96
C ALA A 4 3.38 -22.08 -4.00
N VAL A 5 2.76 -21.75 -5.14
CA VAL A 5 1.31 -21.92 -5.34
C VAL A 5 0.90 -23.38 -5.30
N ILE A 6 1.67 -24.28 -5.93
CA ILE A 6 1.43 -25.72 -5.89
C ILE A 6 1.56 -26.23 -4.45
N ALA A 7 2.64 -25.85 -3.74
CA ALA A 7 2.84 -26.25 -2.35
C ALA A 7 1.69 -25.79 -1.45
N MET A 8 1.26 -24.53 -1.56
CA MET A 8 0.11 -24.01 -0.83
C MET A 8 -1.17 -24.81 -1.10
N LYS A 9 -1.46 -25.12 -2.38
CA LYS A 9 -2.63 -25.92 -2.75
C LYS A 9 -2.58 -27.33 -2.16
N GLU A 10 -1.41 -27.98 -2.19
CA GLU A 10 -1.23 -29.31 -1.59
C GLU A 10 -1.33 -29.29 -0.06
N MET A 11 -0.79 -28.27 0.59
CA MET A 11 -0.93 -28.06 2.03
C MET A 11 -2.40 -27.90 2.43
N ARG A 12 -3.15 -27.09 1.70
CA ARG A 12 -4.59 -26.91 1.93
C ARG A 12 -5.39 -28.20 1.79
N LYS A 13 -5.11 -29.00 0.76
CA LYS A 13 -5.75 -30.33 0.61
C LYS A 13 -5.49 -31.26 1.80
N LYS A 14 -4.39 -31.05 2.52
CA LYS A 14 -4.03 -31.80 3.73
C LYS A 14 -4.53 -31.18 5.02
N GLY A 15 -5.33 -30.11 4.98
CA GLY A 15 -5.85 -29.41 6.17
C GLY A 15 -4.77 -28.67 6.96
N MET A 16 -3.66 -28.24 6.31
CA MET A 16 -2.55 -27.57 7.00
C MET A 16 -2.64 -26.04 6.99
N LEU A 17 -3.63 -25.47 6.32
CA LEU A 17 -3.83 -24.00 6.18
C LEU A 17 -5.32 -23.66 6.40
N ASP A 18 -5.95 -24.30 7.38
CA ASP A 18 -7.38 -24.12 7.66
C ASP A 18 -7.68 -22.77 8.32
N ASP A 19 -6.66 -22.13 8.89
CA ASP A 19 -6.70 -20.78 9.45
C ASP A 19 -6.55 -19.69 8.39
N LEU A 20 -6.15 -20.04 7.14
CA LEU A 20 -6.01 -19.07 6.06
C LEU A 20 -7.36 -18.46 5.71
N ASP A 21 -7.43 -17.13 5.80
CA ASP A 21 -8.58 -16.35 5.36
C ASP A 21 -8.48 -16.11 3.84
N VAL A 22 -9.32 -16.80 3.07
CA VAL A 22 -9.27 -16.79 1.61
C VAL A 22 -10.31 -15.88 1.03
N SER A 23 -9.87 -14.87 0.30
CA SER A 23 -10.70 -13.95 -0.47
C SER A 23 -9.92 -13.42 -1.66
N ASP A 24 -10.59 -13.18 -2.76
CA ASP A 24 -10.03 -12.53 -3.95
C ASP A 24 -9.83 -11.02 -3.79
N GLU A 25 -10.31 -10.44 -2.68
CA GLU A 25 -10.14 -9.05 -2.28
C GLU A 25 -8.83 -8.79 -1.52
N ILE A 26 -8.13 -9.83 -1.05
CA ILE A 26 -7.02 -9.67 -0.11
C ILE A 26 -5.70 -9.50 -0.86
N ASN A 27 -5.05 -8.36 -0.67
CA ASN A 27 -3.70 -8.04 -1.16
C ASN A 27 -2.59 -8.33 -0.12
N ALA A 28 -2.91 -9.07 0.95
CA ALA A 28 -2.00 -9.43 2.03
C ALA A 28 -2.25 -10.88 2.48
N CYS A 29 -1.29 -11.51 3.15
CA CYS A 29 -1.54 -12.78 3.80
C CYS A 29 -2.47 -12.55 5.00
N SER A 30 -3.61 -13.21 5.05
CA SER A 30 -4.60 -13.08 6.12
C SER A 30 -4.91 -14.43 6.75
N ILE A 31 -4.86 -14.48 8.08
CA ILE A 31 -5.21 -15.66 8.86
C ILE A 31 -6.23 -15.35 9.95
N ASN A 32 -7.04 -16.35 10.25
CA ASN A 32 -7.98 -16.31 11.38
C ASN A 32 -7.24 -16.70 12.65
N ILE A 33 -7.34 -15.89 13.69
CA ILE A 33 -6.74 -16.16 15.00
C ILE A 33 -7.75 -15.93 16.12
N ASP A 34 -7.52 -16.59 17.23
CA ASP A 34 -8.22 -16.37 18.48
C ASP A 34 -7.35 -15.49 19.37
N VAL A 35 -7.92 -14.40 19.88
CA VAL A 35 -7.24 -13.46 20.78
C VAL A 35 -7.93 -13.49 22.13
N GLU A 36 -7.17 -13.77 23.17
CA GLU A 36 -7.64 -13.69 24.54
C GLU A 36 -7.69 -12.22 25.00
N THR A 37 -8.86 -11.74 25.35
CA THR A 37 -9.12 -10.38 25.80
C THR A 37 -9.80 -10.39 27.17
N ASP A 38 -9.94 -9.22 27.78
CA ASP A 38 -10.70 -9.08 29.04
C ASP A 38 -12.18 -9.50 28.92
N LYS A 39 -12.70 -9.65 27.70
CA LYS A 39 -14.06 -10.08 27.41
C LYS A 39 -14.15 -11.57 27.07
N GLY A 40 -13.03 -12.29 27.07
CA GLY A 40 -12.92 -13.68 26.65
C GLY A 40 -12.19 -13.81 25.30
N ILE A 41 -12.42 -14.93 24.61
CA ILE A 41 -11.81 -15.21 23.32
C ILE A 41 -12.58 -14.48 22.22
N GLU A 42 -11.89 -13.62 21.50
CA GLU A 42 -12.40 -12.88 20.35
C GLU A 42 -11.73 -13.35 19.06
N LYS A 43 -12.50 -13.44 17.97
CA LYS A 43 -11.99 -13.81 16.64
C LYS A 43 -11.41 -12.59 15.93
N TYR A 44 -10.17 -12.70 15.47
CA TYR A 44 -9.48 -11.67 14.72
C TYR A 44 -8.99 -12.17 13.36
N LEU A 45 -8.82 -11.24 12.43
CA LEU A 45 -7.96 -11.41 11.26
C LEU A 45 -6.60 -10.80 11.60
N LEU A 46 -5.55 -11.58 11.39
CA LEU A 46 -4.16 -11.11 11.42
C LEU A 46 -3.62 -11.09 10.01
N MET A 47 -3.12 -9.93 9.58
CA MET A 47 -2.55 -9.76 8.26
C MET A 47 -1.07 -9.46 8.30
N PHE A 48 -0.35 -10.04 7.34
CA PHE A 48 1.04 -9.74 7.05
C PHE A 48 1.15 -9.33 5.58
N LYS A 49 1.74 -8.17 5.35
CA LYS A 49 2.08 -7.68 4.01
C LYS A 49 3.56 -7.38 3.95
N ASN A 50 4.18 -7.74 2.85
CA ASN A 50 5.51 -7.26 2.51
C ASN A 50 5.55 -6.83 1.05
N GLU A 51 6.36 -5.85 0.79
CA GLU A 51 6.58 -5.32 -0.55
C GLU A 51 8.05 -5.00 -0.77
N THR A 52 8.51 -5.16 -2.01
CA THR A 52 9.89 -4.88 -2.38
C THR A 52 9.92 -3.62 -3.22
N HIS A 53 10.64 -2.61 -2.76
CA HIS A 53 10.83 -1.35 -3.46
C HIS A 53 12.29 -1.13 -3.84
N ASN A 54 12.48 -0.54 -5.01
CA ASN A 54 13.79 -0.23 -5.57
C ASN A 54 13.97 1.25 -5.88
N HIS A 55 12.98 2.08 -5.59
CA HIS A 55 13.04 3.49 -5.91
C HIS A 55 13.81 4.26 -4.83
N PRO A 56 14.76 5.16 -5.19
CA PRO A 56 15.55 5.88 -4.19
C PRO A 56 14.78 6.94 -3.39
N THR A 57 13.51 7.17 -3.67
CA THR A 57 12.68 8.16 -2.95
C THR A 57 12.02 7.64 -1.69
N GLU A 58 11.82 6.35 -1.55
CA GLU A 58 11.60 5.53 -0.33
C GLU A 58 10.57 5.95 0.72
N ILE A 59 9.76 6.94 0.44
CA ILE A 59 8.63 7.31 1.32
C ILE A 59 7.46 6.33 1.09
N GLU A 60 7.36 5.78 -0.09
CA GLU A 60 6.26 4.99 -0.58
C GLU A 60 6.15 3.55 -0.07
N PRO A 61 7.24 2.78 0.15
CA PRO A 61 7.12 1.40 0.57
C PRO A 61 6.20 1.20 1.76
N LEU A 62 6.35 2.04 2.78
CA LEU A 62 5.53 1.94 4.00
C LEU A 62 4.08 2.33 3.75
N GLY A 63 3.80 3.31 2.90
CA GLY A 63 2.43 3.73 2.56
C GLY A 63 1.65 2.62 1.85
N GLY A 64 2.23 2.01 0.82
CA GLY A 64 1.66 0.86 0.12
C GLY A 64 1.46 -0.35 1.03
N ASP A 65 2.49 -0.70 1.80
CA ASP A 65 2.41 -1.78 2.79
C ASP A 65 1.24 -1.61 3.78
N ILE A 66 0.90 -0.38 4.14
CA ILE A 66 -0.19 -0.07 5.07
C ILE A 66 -1.56 -0.18 4.38
N ARG A 67 -1.70 0.30 3.14
CA ARG A 67 -2.99 0.34 2.45
C ARG A 67 -3.48 -1.02 2.01
N ASP A 68 -2.60 -1.96 1.68
CA ASP A 68 -3.00 -3.33 1.35
C ASP A 68 -3.74 -4.03 2.49
N PRO A 69 -3.23 -4.04 3.74
CA PRO A 69 -4.02 -4.53 4.87
C PRO A 69 -5.30 -3.73 5.15
N LEU A 70 -5.30 -2.41 4.89
CA LEU A 70 -6.52 -1.61 4.98
C LEU A 70 -7.57 -2.05 3.97
N SER A 71 -7.18 -2.50 2.76
CA SER A 71 -8.10 -3.13 1.82
C SER A 71 -8.82 -4.33 2.44
N GLY A 72 -8.13 -5.07 3.32
CA GLY A 72 -8.73 -6.10 4.18
C GLY A 72 -9.41 -5.59 5.45
N ARG A 73 -9.56 -4.26 5.62
CA ARG A 73 -10.11 -3.58 6.81
C ARG A 73 -9.32 -3.81 8.09
N THR A 74 -8.04 -4.18 8.01
CA THR A 74 -7.17 -4.36 9.17
C THR A 74 -6.32 -3.12 9.43
N PHE A 75 -6.10 -2.84 10.72
CA PHE A 75 -5.27 -1.73 11.18
C PHE A 75 -3.84 -2.20 11.38
N VAL A 76 -2.87 -1.45 10.82
CA VAL A 76 -1.44 -1.78 10.95
C VAL A 76 -0.91 -1.34 12.31
N TYR A 77 -0.31 -2.27 13.04
CA TYR A 77 0.25 -2.04 14.38
C TYR A 77 1.76 -1.91 14.40
N GLN A 78 2.45 -2.57 13.47
CA GLN A 78 3.91 -2.61 13.44
C GLN A 78 4.43 -2.69 12.01
N ALA A 79 5.51 -1.96 11.73
CA ALA A 79 6.29 -2.06 10.52
C ALA A 79 7.63 -2.76 10.77
N MET A 80 8.19 -3.32 9.72
CA MET A 80 9.53 -3.90 9.66
C MET A 80 10.21 -3.47 8.36
N ARG A 81 11.54 -3.45 8.36
CA ARG A 81 12.31 -3.07 7.19
C ARG A 81 13.55 -3.95 7.05
N VAL A 82 13.74 -4.52 5.87
CA VAL A 82 14.97 -5.20 5.48
C VAL A 82 15.49 -4.55 4.21
N THR A 83 16.74 -4.11 4.20
CA THR A 83 17.32 -3.39 3.07
C THR A 83 18.61 -4.02 2.58
N GLY A 84 18.89 -3.80 1.29
CA GLY A 84 20.14 -4.20 0.66
C GLY A 84 20.78 -3.02 -0.05
N ALA A 85 22.03 -2.69 0.32
CA ALA A 85 22.86 -1.68 -0.32
C ALA A 85 24.28 -2.19 -0.50
N ALA A 86 25.09 -1.52 -1.32
CA ALA A 86 26.53 -1.74 -1.29
C ALA A 86 27.15 -0.99 -0.10
N ASP A 87 28.44 -1.13 0.11
CA ASP A 87 29.13 -0.56 1.26
C ASP A 87 28.98 0.98 1.30
N PRO A 88 28.30 1.54 2.32
CA PRO A 88 28.09 2.98 2.43
C PRO A 88 29.34 3.75 2.86
N THR A 89 30.43 3.07 3.20
CA THR A 89 31.72 3.70 3.56
C THR A 89 32.61 3.94 2.36
N VAL A 90 32.25 3.45 1.16
CA VAL A 90 32.98 3.71 -0.08
C VAL A 90 33.08 5.22 -0.32
N PRO A 91 34.29 5.76 -0.63
CA PRO A 91 34.47 7.16 -0.95
C PRO A 91 33.63 7.64 -2.13
N VAL A 92 33.22 8.91 -2.10
CA VAL A 92 32.36 9.47 -3.15
C VAL A 92 33.02 9.40 -4.53
N GLU A 93 34.34 9.52 -4.58
CA GLU A 93 35.14 9.46 -5.81
C GLU A 93 35.10 8.08 -6.50
N GLU A 94 34.79 7.03 -5.72
CA GLU A 94 34.66 5.66 -6.22
C GLU A 94 33.19 5.32 -6.60
N THR A 95 32.29 6.31 -6.55
CA THR A 95 30.88 6.11 -6.94
C THR A 95 30.77 5.68 -8.39
N LEU A 96 29.97 4.66 -8.66
CA LEU A 96 29.70 4.20 -10.02
C LEU A 96 29.14 5.34 -10.87
N LYS A 97 29.70 5.54 -12.07
CA LYS A 97 29.33 6.64 -12.96
C LYS A 97 27.82 6.66 -13.22
N GLY A 98 27.21 7.82 -13.06
CA GLY A 98 25.76 8.02 -13.26
C GLY A 98 24.90 7.50 -12.11
N LYS A 99 25.48 7.10 -10.98
CA LYS A 99 24.75 6.65 -9.78
C LYS A 99 24.99 7.59 -8.59
N LEU A 100 24.11 7.53 -7.61
CA LEU A 100 24.30 8.22 -6.34
C LEU A 100 25.29 7.46 -5.45
N PRO A 101 26.05 8.17 -4.59
CA PRO A 101 26.89 7.53 -3.58
C PRO A 101 26.08 6.60 -2.67
N GLN A 102 26.64 5.44 -2.34
CA GLN A 102 25.96 4.42 -1.51
C GLN A 102 25.55 4.99 -0.14
N ARG A 103 26.36 5.85 0.44
CA ARG A 103 26.02 6.54 1.69
C ARG A 103 24.78 7.41 1.54
N THR A 104 24.65 8.15 0.44
CA THR A 104 23.49 9.02 0.17
C THR A 104 22.22 8.18 0.05
N ILE A 105 22.28 7.09 -0.69
CA ILE A 105 21.15 6.16 -0.87
C ILE A 105 20.73 5.57 0.48
N THR A 106 21.67 5.04 1.25
CA THR A 106 21.40 4.40 2.54
C THR A 106 20.79 5.35 3.56
N LEU A 107 21.34 6.57 3.67
CA LEU A 107 20.81 7.59 4.59
C LEU A 107 19.44 8.10 4.15
N GLY A 108 19.24 8.32 2.84
CA GLY A 108 17.98 8.74 2.28
C GLY A 108 16.86 7.73 2.56
N ALA A 109 17.15 6.46 2.35
CA ALA A 109 16.28 5.34 2.65
C ALA A 109 15.83 5.29 4.11
N ALA A 110 16.80 5.29 5.00
CA ALA A 110 16.53 5.26 6.43
C ALA A 110 15.69 6.47 6.88
N HIS A 111 15.99 7.66 6.34
CA HIS A 111 15.27 8.88 6.64
C HIS A 111 13.82 8.85 6.12
N GLY A 112 13.61 8.44 4.88
CA GLY A 112 12.28 8.37 4.28
C GLY A 112 11.34 7.45 5.06
N TYR A 113 11.77 6.22 5.32
CA TYR A 113 10.99 5.24 6.06
C TYR A 113 10.68 5.71 7.49
N SER A 114 11.69 6.20 8.20
CA SER A 114 11.54 6.74 9.56
C SER A 114 10.63 7.96 9.60
N SER A 115 10.79 8.90 8.66
CA SER A 115 9.95 10.11 8.59
C SER A 115 8.48 9.76 8.38
N TYR A 116 8.19 8.85 7.45
CA TYR A 116 6.81 8.43 7.18
C TYR A 116 6.19 7.73 8.40
N GLY A 117 6.88 6.75 8.97
CA GLY A 117 6.42 6.02 10.15
C GLY A 117 6.18 6.93 11.35
N ASN A 118 7.06 7.89 11.62
CA ASN A 118 6.92 8.84 12.71
C ASN A 118 5.68 9.74 12.54
N GLN A 119 5.39 10.20 11.32
CA GLN A 119 4.23 11.06 11.04
C GLN A 119 2.90 10.34 11.24
N ILE A 120 2.83 9.05 10.93
CA ILE A 120 1.62 8.25 11.16
C ILE A 120 1.54 7.67 12.58
N GLY A 121 2.64 7.66 13.31
CA GLY A 121 2.73 7.08 14.65
C GLY A 121 2.85 5.55 14.63
N LEU A 122 3.52 5.00 13.62
CA LEU A 122 3.77 3.58 13.44
C LEU A 122 5.23 3.25 13.77
N ALA A 123 5.43 2.37 14.73
CA ALA A 123 6.76 1.91 15.10
C ALA A 123 7.31 0.93 14.07
N THR A 124 8.59 1.11 13.70
CA THR A 124 9.37 0.10 12.98
C THR A 124 10.05 -0.79 14.01
N GLY A 125 9.43 -1.95 14.29
CA GLY A 125 9.87 -2.84 15.37
C GLY A 125 11.14 -3.62 15.06
N GLN A 126 11.50 -3.76 13.77
CA GLN A 126 12.72 -4.42 13.34
C GLN A 126 13.28 -3.74 12.10
N VAL A 127 14.58 -3.47 12.12
CA VAL A 127 15.35 -3.00 10.97
C VAL A 127 16.58 -3.89 10.80
N ALA A 128 16.78 -4.41 9.60
CA ALA A 128 17.96 -5.14 9.22
C ALA A 128 18.53 -4.58 7.92
N GLU A 129 19.83 -4.35 7.87
CA GLU A 129 20.52 -3.89 6.67
C GLU A 129 21.59 -4.91 6.26
N VAL A 130 21.59 -5.28 4.98
CA VAL A 130 22.54 -6.23 4.39
C VAL A 130 23.33 -5.49 3.33
N TYR A 131 24.65 -5.41 3.51
CA TYR A 131 25.55 -4.76 2.57
C TYR A 131 26.23 -5.79 1.68
N HIS A 132 26.12 -5.62 0.37
CA HIS A 132 26.71 -6.53 -0.59
C HIS A 132 27.07 -5.79 -1.89
N PRO A 133 28.26 -6.03 -2.49
CA PRO A 133 28.71 -5.31 -3.68
C PRO A 133 27.77 -5.41 -4.87
N ASN A 134 26.95 -6.45 -4.97
CA ASN A 134 25.97 -6.60 -6.05
C ASN A 134 24.79 -5.60 -5.95
N TYR A 135 24.64 -4.88 -4.84
CA TYR A 135 23.63 -3.82 -4.68
C TYR A 135 24.15 -2.42 -5.04
N VAL A 136 25.35 -2.31 -5.61
CA VAL A 136 25.97 -1.02 -5.98
C VAL A 136 25.14 -0.25 -7.03
N ALA A 137 24.58 -0.95 -8.00
CA ALA A 137 23.83 -0.34 -9.09
C ALA A 137 22.36 -0.04 -8.71
N LYS A 138 21.78 -0.87 -7.87
CA LYS A 138 20.37 -0.76 -7.46
C LYS A 138 20.20 -1.46 -6.12
N ARG A 139 19.87 -0.69 -5.10
CA ARG A 139 19.54 -1.24 -3.78
C ARG A 139 18.20 -1.96 -3.82
N MET A 140 18.00 -2.85 -2.86
CA MET A 140 16.74 -3.48 -2.59
C MET A 140 16.22 -3.04 -1.22
N GLU A 141 14.91 -2.81 -1.11
CA GLU A 141 14.23 -2.61 0.15
C GLU A 141 13.00 -3.50 0.23
N VAL A 142 12.85 -4.15 1.36
CA VAL A 142 11.65 -4.90 1.71
C VAL A 142 11.03 -4.22 2.91
N GLY A 143 9.90 -3.56 2.70
CA GLY A 143 8.99 -3.15 3.76
C GLY A 143 8.09 -4.32 4.14
N ALA A 144 7.70 -4.40 5.40
CA ALA A 144 6.69 -5.34 5.85
C ALA A 144 5.90 -4.76 7.03
N VAL A 145 4.65 -5.16 7.13
CA VAL A 145 3.76 -4.72 8.21
C VAL A 145 2.94 -5.88 8.77
N ILE A 146 2.56 -5.71 10.03
CA ILE A 146 1.59 -6.60 10.71
C ILE A 146 0.37 -5.78 11.06
N ALA A 147 -0.80 -6.28 10.66
CA ALA A 147 -2.09 -5.64 10.88
C ALA A 147 -3.11 -6.61 11.46
N ALA A 148 -4.12 -6.10 12.14
CA ALA A 148 -5.19 -6.91 12.68
C ALA A 148 -6.51 -6.14 12.74
N ALA A 149 -7.63 -6.89 12.76
CA ALA A 149 -8.97 -6.36 13.05
C ALA A 149 -9.85 -7.45 13.67
N PRO A 150 -10.85 -7.08 14.49
CA PRO A 150 -11.90 -8.01 14.86
C PRO A 150 -12.59 -8.55 13.61
N LYS A 151 -12.69 -9.86 13.47
CA LYS A 151 -13.26 -10.51 12.29
C LYS A 151 -14.67 -10.04 11.99
N GLU A 152 -15.45 -9.77 13.02
CA GLU A 152 -16.83 -9.27 12.90
C GLU A 152 -16.98 -7.90 12.25
N ASN A 153 -15.89 -7.12 12.13
CA ASN A 153 -15.88 -5.81 11.49
C ASN A 153 -15.64 -5.90 9.98
N VAL A 154 -15.28 -7.07 9.46
CA VAL A 154 -14.90 -7.25 8.07
C VAL A 154 -16.02 -7.94 7.31
N ILE A 155 -16.73 -7.15 6.51
CA ILE A 155 -17.75 -7.63 5.56
C ILE A 155 -17.08 -7.79 4.20
N ARG A 156 -17.41 -8.87 3.49
CA ARG A 156 -16.93 -9.15 2.15
C ARG A 156 -18.08 -9.57 1.28
N GLU A 157 -18.54 -8.64 0.47
CA GLU A 157 -19.66 -8.84 -0.42
C GLU A 157 -19.35 -8.38 -1.84
N GLU A 158 -19.80 -9.13 -2.83
CA GLU A 158 -19.73 -8.70 -4.22
C GLU A 158 -20.54 -7.43 -4.45
N PRO A 159 -19.94 -6.39 -5.07
CA PRO A 159 -20.67 -5.18 -5.44
C PRO A 159 -21.81 -5.49 -6.42
N LYS A 160 -22.90 -4.75 -6.29
CA LYS A 160 -24.10 -4.90 -7.10
C LYS A 160 -24.49 -3.56 -7.73
N LYS A 161 -25.31 -3.61 -8.77
CA LYS A 161 -25.88 -2.39 -9.37
C LYS A 161 -26.63 -1.57 -8.31
N GLY A 162 -26.28 -0.31 -8.19
CA GLY A 162 -26.80 0.63 -7.19
C GLY A 162 -25.87 0.90 -6.03
N ASP A 163 -24.85 0.04 -5.80
CA ASP A 163 -23.82 0.32 -4.81
C ASP A 163 -22.98 1.54 -5.23
N ILE A 164 -22.48 2.26 -4.25
CA ILE A 164 -21.73 3.51 -4.45
C ILE A 164 -20.24 3.26 -4.19
N VAL A 165 -19.42 3.69 -5.14
CA VAL A 165 -17.96 3.72 -4.97
C VAL A 165 -17.55 5.08 -4.44
N ILE A 166 -16.86 5.12 -3.31
CA ILE A 166 -16.36 6.35 -2.69
C ILE A 166 -14.84 6.33 -2.72
N LEU A 167 -14.24 7.40 -3.27
CA LEU A 167 -12.81 7.64 -3.19
C LEU A 167 -12.49 8.43 -1.92
N LEU A 168 -11.65 7.86 -1.08
CA LEU A 168 -11.18 8.46 0.18
C LEU A 168 -9.73 8.92 0.06
N GLY A 169 -9.37 9.97 0.81
CA GLY A 169 -7.99 10.42 0.98
C GLY A 169 -7.60 11.59 0.09
N GLY A 170 -6.42 11.51 -0.50
CA GLY A 170 -5.84 12.58 -1.29
C GLY A 170 -6.53 12.83 -2.62
N ARG A 171 -6.23 13.97 -3.24
CA ARG A 171 -6.69 14.31 -4.59
C ARG A 171 -5.70 13.82 -5.64
N THR A 172 -6.18 13.63 -6.87
CA THR A 172 -5.39 13.16 -8.01
C THR A 172 -4.56 14.29 -8.63
N GLY A 173 -3.29 14.04 -8.84
CA GLY A 173 -2.36 14.92 -9.57
C GLY A 173 -1.60 14.13 -10.63
N ARG A 174 -0.58 14.75 -11.26
CA ARG A 174 0.36 14.06 -12.19
C ARG A 174 1.38 13.17 -11.46
N ASP A 175 1.48 13.32 -10.16
CA ASP A 175 2.38 12.51 -9.36
C ASP A 175 2.06 11.01 -9.51
N GLY A 176 3.12 10.23 -9.72
CA GLY A 176 3.00 8.79 -9.93
C GLY A 176 2.52 8.34 -11.30
N VAL A 177 2.30 9.24 -12.27
CA VAL A 177 1.97 8.82 -13.63
C VAL A 177 3.14 8.04 -14.23
N GLY A 178 2.94 6.74 -14.45
CA GLY A 178 3.98 5.83 -14.90
C GLY A 178 4.98 5.39 -13.83
N GLY A 179 4.72 5.67 -12.55
CA GLY A 179 5.64 5.38 -11.44
C GLY A 179 6.02 3.91 -11.32
N ALA A 180 5.07 3.00 -11.41
CA ALA A 180 5.32 1.56 -11.39
C ALA A 180 6.22 1.09 -12.55
N THR A 181 6.03 1.64 -13.75
CA THR A 181 6.90 1.37 -14.91
C THR A 181 8.28 1.99 -14.71
N GLY A 182 8.34 3.23 -14.21
CA GLY A 182 9.58 3.95 -13.94
C GLY A 182 10.45 3.25 -12.90
N SER A 183 9.87 2.71 -11.83
CA SER A 183 10.60 1.98 -10.80
C SER A 183 11.32 0.74 -11.31
N SER A 184 10.88 0.17 -12.44
CA SER A 184 11.48 -1.00 -13.08
C SER A 184 12.61 -0.67 -14.06
N LYS A 185 12.84 0.61 -14.36
CA LYS A 185 13.91 1.07 -15.27
C LYS A 185 15.23 1.29 -14.52
N GLU A 186 16.31 1.35 -15.27
CA GLU A 186 17.60 1.81 -14.73
C GLU A 186 17.53 3.30 -14.40
N HIS A 187 17.91 3.67 -13.18
CA HIS A 187 17.98 5.07 -12.74
C HIS A 187 19.38 5.62 -12.89
N THR A 188 19.47 6.82 -13.46
CA THR A 188 20.69 7.59 -13.64
C THR A 188 20.51 8.99 -13.04
N THR A 189 21.57 9.79 -13.00
CA THR A 189 21.47 11.20 -12.57
C THR A 189 20.50 12.01 -13.40
N GLU A 190 20.30 11.68 -14.69
CA GLU A 190 19.33 12.32 -15.58
C GLU A 190 17.87 11.96 -15.21
N SER A 191 17.66 10.83 -14.51
CA SER A 191 16.32 10.45 -14.06
C SER A 191 15.71 11.46 -13.07
N ILE A 192 16.54 12.23 -12.36
CA ILE A 192 16.09 13.28 -11.45
C ILE A 192 15.34 14.37 -12.23
N GLU A 193 15.79 14.69 -13.45
CA GLU A 193 15.18 15.73 -14.28
C GLU A 193 14.00 15.19 -15.10
N THR A 194 14.08 13.95 -15.58
CA THR A 194 13.12 13.38 -16.53
C THR A 194 11.96 12.64 -15.89
N CYS A 195 12.15 12.06 -14.70
CA CYS A 195 11.17 11.20 -14.03
C CYS A 195 10.37 11.92 -12.93
N GLY A 196 10.36 13.24 -12.91
CA GLY A 196 9.70 14.01 -11.84
C GLY A 196 8.18 13.74 -11.71
N ALA A 197 7.50 13.39 -12.81
CA ALA A 197 6.09 13.01 -12.78
C ALA A 197 5.86 11.55 -12.33
N GLU A 198 6.88 10.69 -12.48
CA GLU A 198 6.81 9.29 -12.07
C GLU A 198 6.94 9.15 -10.54
N VAL A 199 7.47 10.17 -9.86
CA VAL A 199 7.65 10.15 -8.39
C VAL A 199 6.30 10.29 -7.70
N GLN A 200 5.93 9.29 -6.97
CA GLN A 200 4.77 9.31 -6.09
C GLN A 200 5.11 10.14 -4.85
N LYS A 201 4.28 11.15 -4.57
CA LYS A 201 4.48 12.06 -3.43
C LYS A 201 3.57 11.63 -2.27
N GLY A 202 4.17 11.11 -1.20
CA GLY A 202 3.47 10.68 -0.02
C GLY A 202 2.93 11.84 0.84
N ASN A 203 1.82 11.58 1.53
CA ASN A 203 1.24 12.45 2.55
C ASN A 203 0.85 11.63 3.78
N ALA A 204 1.83 11.31 4.60
CA ALA A 204 1.65 10.49 5.79
C ALA A 204 0.51 10.95 6.74
N PRO A 205 0.25 12.26 6.95
CA PRO A 205 -0.92 12.71 7.72
C PRO A 205 -2.26 12.27 7.13
N THR A 206 -2.38 12.19 5.80
CA THR A 206 -3.58 11.66 5.13
C THR A 206 -3.71 10.16 5.38
N GLU A 207 -2.61 9.42 5.24
CA GLU A 207 -2.57 7.96 5.55
C GLU A 207 -3.02 7.68 6.98
N ARG A 208 -2.52 8.45 7.94
CA ARG A 208 -2.94 8.34 9.35
C ARG A 208 -4.44 8.54 9.53
N LYS A 209 -5.05 9.51 8.83
CA LYS A 209 -6.50 9.75 8.89
C LYS A 209 -7.27 8.56 8.34
N ILE A 210 -6.84 8.01 7.20
CA ILE A 210 -7.47 6.83 6.59
C ILE A 210 -7.39 5.63 7.56
N GLN A 211 -6.22 5.33 8.12
CA GLN A 211 -6.07 4.25 9.09
C GLN A 211 -7.01 4.41 10.29
N ARG A 212 -7.12 5.62 10.82
CA ARG A 212 -8.01 5.89 11.97
C ARG A 212 -9.48 5.73 11.62
N LEU A 213 -9.87 6.11 10.39
CA LEU A 213 -11.22 5.91 9.89
C LEU A 213 -11.56 4.42 9.81
N PHE A 214 -10.69 3.62 9.22
CA PHE A 214 -10.89 2.17 9.08
C PHE A 214 -10.87 1.41 10.42
N ARG A 215 -10.22 1.95 11.43
CA ARG A 215 -10.27 1.39 12.80
C ARG A 215 -11.62 1.55 13.48
N ASN A 216 -12.47 2.46 12.98
CA ASN A 216 -13.83 2.63 13.49
C ASN A 216 -14.72 1.47 13.02
N ALA A 217 -15.18 0.63 13.96
CA ALA A 217 -16.02 -0.53 13.67
C ALA A 217 -17.29 -0.19 12.88
N THR A 218 -17.92 0.96 13.17
CA THR A 218 -19.11 1.41 12.44
C THR A 218 -18.79 1.67 10.96
N VAL A 219 -17.66 2.29 10.67
CA VAL A 219 -17.20 2.56 9.30
C VAL A 219 -16.80 1.27 8.60
N ALA A 220 -15.99 0.43 9.25
CA ALA A 220 -15.51 -0.83 8.66
C ALA A 220 -16.67 -1.75 8.25
N LYS A 221 -17.72 -1.84 9.08
CA LYS A 221 -18.92 -2.65 8.80
C LYS A 221 -19.81 -2.12 7.66
N MET A 222 -19.59 -0.88 7.18
CA MET A 222 -20.28 -0.33 6.02
C MET A 222 -19.59 -0.67 4.70
N ILE A 223 -18.32 -1.09 4.74
CA ILE A 223 -17.50 -1.34 3.55
C ILE A 223 -17.73 -2.78 3.07
N LYS A 224 -18.37 -2.92 1.91
CA LYS A 224 -18.59 -4.20 1.25
C LYS A 224 -17.32 -4.74 0.61
N ARG A 225 -16.60 -3.88 -0.09
CA ARG A 225 -15.35 -4.16 -0.78
C ARG A 225 -14.48 -2.92 -0.80
N CYS A 226 -13.18 -3.12 -0.81
CA CYS A 226 -12.22 -2.03 -0.74
C CYS A 226 -10.95 -2.38 -1.52
N ASN A 227 -10.34 -1.36 -2.13
CA ASN A 227 -9.02 -1.49 -2.74
C ASN A 227 -8.21 -0.21 -2.50
N ASP A 228 -6.88 -0.33 -2.48
CA ASP A 228 -5.98 0.81 -2.39
C ASP A 228 -5.65 1.39 -3.76
N PHE A 229 -5.09 2.58 -3.77
CA PHE A 229 -4.56 3.21 -4.97
C PHE A 229 -3.05 3.02 -5.02
N GLY A 230 -2.63 2.15 -5.91
CA GLY A 230 -1.24 1.94 -6.28
C GLY A 230 -1.06 2.09 -7.78
N ALA A 231 -0.30 1.17 -8.39
CA ALA A 231 -0.05 1.14 -9.82
C ALA A 231 -1.35 1.13 -10.64
N GLY A 232 -1.43 1.97 -11.67
CA GLY A 232 -2.58 2.10 -12.55
C GLY A 232 -3.72 2.97 -12.01
N GLY A 233 -3.57 3.57 -10.83
CA GLY A 233 -4.46 4.60 -10.28
C GLY A 233 -5.93 4.18 -10.23
N VAL A 234 -6.81 5.06 -10.71
CA VAL A 234 -8.28 4.84 -10.76
C VAL A 234 -8.63 3.59 -11.57
N SER A 235 -7.93 3.35 -12.69
CA SER A 235 -8.21 2.22 -13.58
C SER A 235 -8.07 0.87 -12.87
N VAL A 236 -7.10 0.74 -11.99
CA VAL A 236 -6.85 -0.48 -11.22
C VAL A 236 -7.62 -0.48 -9.92
N ALA A 237 -7.46 0.55 -9.08
CA ALA A 237 -8.07 0.60 -7.76
C ALA A 237 -9.60 0.44 -7.80
N ILE A 238 -10.26 1.06 -8.77
CA ILE A 238 -11.71 0.93 -8.95
C ILE A 238 -12.04 -0.24 -9.88
N GLY A 239 -11.23 -0.46 -10.93
CA GLY A 239 -11.46 -1.52 -11.91
C GLY A 239 -11.47 -2.93 -11.31
N GLU A 240 -10.73 -3.18 -10.26
CA GLU A 240 -10.67 -4.46 -9.55
C GLU A 240 -11.81 -4.69 -8.54
N LEU A 241 -12.61 -3.67 -8.25
CA LEU A 241 -13.70 -3.80 -7.27
C LEU A 241 -14.82 -4.73 -7.75
N CYS A 242 -15.09 -4.78 -9.06
CA CYS A 242 -16.07 -5.71 -9.63
C CYS A 242 -15.81 -6.00 -11.11
N ARG A 243 -16.56 -6.96 -11.67
CA ARG A 243 -16.34 -7.48 -13.03
C ARG A 243 -16.67 -6.51 -14.16
N GLY A 244 -17.44 -5.45 -13.89
CA GLY A 244 -17.78 -4.43 -14.87
C GLY A 244 -18.20 -3.14 -14.17
N LEU A 245 -17.68 -2.03 -14.65
CA LEU A 245 -17.88 -0.70 -14.09
C LEU A 245 -18.01 0.35 -15.19
N ASP A 246 -18.76 1.38 -14.86
CA ASP A 246 -18.84 2.61 -15.65
C ASP A 246 -18.24 3.73 -14.79
N ILE A 247 -17.06 4.22 -15.17
CA ILE A 247 -16.27 5.16 -14.37
C ILE A 247 -16.36 6.55 -15.00
N ASP A 248 -16.96 7.50 -14.28
CA ASP A 248 -16.99 8.90 -14.65
C ASP A 248 -15.73 9.61 -14.11
N LEU A 249 -14.74 9.78 -14.98
CA LEU A 249 -13.46 10.41 -14.62
C LEU A 249 -13.60 11.89 -14.23
N ASP A 250 -14.65 12.58 -14.67
CA ASP A 250 -14.89 13.99 -14.30
C ASP A 250 -15.22 14.14 -12.80
N LYS A 251 -15.66 13.08 -12.15
CA LYS A 251 -15.94 13.05 -10.71
C LYS A 251 -14.71 12.76 -9.85
N VAL A 252 -13.57 12.41 -10.44
CA VAL A 252 -12.33 12.18 -9.70
C VAL A 252 -11.82 13.50 -9.11
N PRO A 253 -11.62 13.60 -7.78
CA PRO A 253 -11.13 14.82 -7.15
C PRO A 253 -9.72 15.17 -7.62
N LYS A 254 -9.53 16.37 -8.15
CA LYS A 254 -8.26 16.84 -8.71
C LYS A 254 -7.51 17.76 -7.75
N LYS A 255 -6.18 17.70 -7.75
CA LYS A 255 -5.30 18.66 -7.04
C LYS A 255 -5.31 20.02 -7.71
N TYR A 256 -5.43 20.04 -9.06
CA TYR A 256 -5.43 21.22 -9.92
C TYR A 256 -6.08 20.91 -11.26
N GLU A 257 -6.45 21.94 -12.00
CA GLU A 257 -7.01 21.80 -13.33
C GLU A 257 -5.94 21.47 -14.39
N GLY A 258 -6.38 20.97 -15.55
CA GLY A 258 -5.53 20.64 -16.70
C GLY A 258 -4.98 19.21 -16.68
N LEU A 259 -5.54 18.31 -15.87
CA LEU A 259 -5.34 16.88 -15.99
C LEU A 259 -6.23 16.33 -17.09
N ASP A 260 -5.65 15.56 -18.01
CA ASP A 260 -6.40 14.84 -19.03
C ASP A 260 -7.01 13.54 -18.52
N GLY A 261 -7.83 12.89 -19.34
CA GLY A 261 -8.51 11.64 -18.95
C GLY A 261 -7.53 10.50 -18.67
N THR A 262 -6.42 10.42 -19.39
CA THR A 262 -5.39 9.40 -19.15
C THR A 262 -4.69 9.64 -17.82
N GLU A 263 -4.27 10.88 -17.56
CA GLU A 263 -3.64 11.24 -16.30
C GLU A 263 -4.57 10.96 -15.10
N LEU A 264 -5.86 11.26 -15.23
CA LEU A 264 -6.86 10.95 -14.19
C LEU A 264 -7.02 9.45 -13.97
N ALA A 265 -7.00 8.66 -15.05
CA ALA A 265 -7.22 7.23 -15.00
C ALA A 265 -6.04 6.46 -14.40
N VAL A 266 -4.80 6.88 -14.70
CA VAL A 266 -3.59 6.11 -14.36
C VAL A 266 -2.69 6.73 -13.30
N SER A 267 -3.00 7.94 -12.81
CA SER A 267 -2.21 8.58 -11.76
C SER A 267 -2.18 7.75 -10.49
N GLU A 268 -0.98 7.51 -9.99
CA GLU A 268 -0.71 6.76 -8.77
C GLU A 268 -0.56 7.69 -7.55
N SER A 269 -1.26 8.84 -7.55
CA SER A 269 -1.30 9.73 -6.36
C SER A 269 -1.66 8.92 -5.13
N GLN A 270 -0.80 8.99 -4.11
CA GLN A 270 -0.83 8.13 -2.95
C GLN A 270 -1.87 8.54 -1.90
N GLU A 271 -2.00 7.72 -0.85
CA GLU A 271 -2.92 7.87 0.28
C GLU A 271 -4.37 8.03 -0.16
N ARG A 272 -4.80 7.12 -1.03
CA ARG A 272 -6.18 7.00 -1.49
C ARG A 272 -6.69 5.59 -1.32
N MET A 273 -7.97 5.45 -1.01
CA MET A 273 -8.68 4.17 -0.96
C MET A 273 -9.98 4.27 -1.76
N ALA A 274 -10.35 3.21 -2.45
CA ALA A 274 -11.65 3.05 -3.06
C ALA A 274 -12.48 2.09 -2.20
N VAL A 275 -13.65 2.52 -1.75
CA VAL A 275 -14.55 1.69 -0.96
C VAL A 275 -15.91 1.58 -1.63
N VAL A 276 -16.52 0.41 -1.54
CA VAL A 276 -17.89 0.16 -1.99
C VAL A 276 -18.79 0.08 -0.78
N VAL A 277 -19.84 0.87 -0.78
CA VAL A 277 -20.88 0.89 0.26
C VAL A 277 -22.27 0.74 -0.37
N TYR A 278 -23.27 0.36 0.42
CA TYR A 278 -24.67 0.44 0.00
C TYR A 278 -25.06 1.90 -0.27
N GLU A 279 -25.95 2.12 -1.23
CA GLU A 279 -26.46 3.47 -1.54
C GLU A 279 -27.03 4.16 -0.29
N GLU A 280 -27.79 3.44 0.51
CA GLU A 280 -28.41 3.93 1.75
C GLU A 280 -27.41 4.33 2.84
N ASP A 281 -26.20 3.78 2.82
CA ASP A 281 -25.13 4.09 3.78
C ASP A 281 -24.19 5.20 3.30
N SER A 282 -24.27 5.61 2.04
CA SER A 282 -23.29 6.50 1.41
C SER A 282 -23.15 7.85 2.12
N ASP A 283 -24.27 8.52 2.40
CA ASP A 283 -24.26 9.83 3.08
C ASP A 283 -23.71 9.73 4.49
N LYS A 284 -24.07 8.67 5.23
CA LYS A 284 -23.56 8.42 6.58
C LYS A 284 -22.06 8.12 6.56
N PHE A 285 -21.61 7.32 5.60
CA PHE A 285 -20.18 7.03 5.42
C PHE A 285 -19.39 8.30 5.13
N ILE A 286 -19.86 9.13 4.19
CA ILE A 286 -19.24 10.43 3.86
C ILE A 286 -19.22 11.36 5.08
N ALA A 287 -20.28 11.40 5.87
CA ALA A 287 -20.32 12.22 7.08
C ALA A 287 -19.30 11.77 8.13
N LEU A 288 -19.09 10.45 8.29
CA LEU A 288 -18.09 9.89 9.22
C LEU A 288 -16.65 10.03 8.73
N SER A 289 -16.44 10.25 7.43
CA SER A 289 -15.11 10.39 6.81
C SER A 289 -14.57 11.83 6.82
N LYS A 290 -15.38 12.83 7.17
CA LYS A 290 -15.02 14.25 7.29
C LYS A 290 -14.48 14.59 8.67
#